data_c5cf276641e355dc319137c060bafc10
#
_entry.id   c5cf276641e355dc319137c060bafc10
#
_cell.length_a   1.000
_cell.length_b   1.000
_cell.length_c   1.000
_cell.angle_alpha   90.00
_cell.angle_beta   90.00
_cell.angle_gamma   90.00
#
_symmetry.space_group_name_H-M   'P 1'
#
loop_
_entity.id
_entity.type
_entity.pdbx_description
1 polymer ?
#
loop_
_entity_poly.entity_id
_entity_poly.type
_entity_poly.pdbx_seq_one_letter_code
_entity_poly.pdbx_strand_id
1 'polypeptide(L)'
;MSNNIRNITIIAHVDHGKTTMIDNLMKQSGSFRENEVVDERLMDSGELEKERGITILAKPASIDWQNTRINIIDTPGHRDFAAEVERVLSMADGALLLIDSAEGVMPQTKFVLAKALKQGLKPIVVINKLDKTDQRADEVLDETFDLFVSLDANEEQLDFPVMYASGRSGWADKEVDGPRENLHPLLDLIIEHVKPAELDKTKPFAMLSTLLYADSFLGRSLVGKISQGTAKANQPIKAINLKGEKVDEGRLTKIFRYEGTKKVPIEVGEAGDIVVIAGLEKANVADTICDLEVNEPIPATPIDPPTMSITISVNSSPLAGTEGKKLTSTQIRDRLITEAQNNVGISFSQNENVDTFIISGRGELMLEILLTQMRREGFEMTVSPPKVLYQKDDNGNRLEPIEEITVDVDEEFSSKIIDSMNRRKGKLLDLKDTGKDKKRLIFHAPTRGLMGYTSRFLTLTKGTGVINRIFHGYGKFEGEMDGRKNGALISMANGKAVAFAIFNLQARGEMFVTHNDPVYEGMIVGLAPKPGDMIINVMKGKQLTNMRTQGTDENVVLTPVRQMSIAEQLSMLNTDEALEITPKSLRLRKAILNPTERKKNEKSGTPL
;
A
#
# COMPACT_ATOMS: atom_id res chain seq x y z
N MET A 1 7.80 37.20 16.85
CA MET A 1 6.59 36.46 17.28
C MET A 1 6.96 34.99 17.20
N SER A 2 6.90 34.25 18.30
CA SER A 2 7.17 32.81 18.25
C SER A 2 6.04 32.18 17.43
N ASN A 3 6.37 31.66 16.26
CA ASN A 3 5.42 30.89 15.49
C ASN A 3 4.98 29.71 16.34
N ASN A 4 3.74 29.73 16.79
CA ASN A 4 3.14 28.68 17.57
C ASN A 4 2.73 27.58 16.57
N ILE A 5 3.61 26.61 16.35
CA ILE A 5 3.40 25.50 15.41
C ILE A 5 3.14 24.24 16.19
N ARG A 6 2.20 23.41 15.74
CA ARG A 6 1.93 22.06 16.20
C ARG A 6 1.97 21.11 15.02
N ASN A 7 2.75 20.06 15.11
CA ASN A 7 2.81 19.03 14.10
C ASN A 7 2.16 17.77 14.64
N ILE A 8 1.05 17.37 14.05
CA ILE A 8 0.32 16.16 14.46
C ILE A 8 0.23 15.18 13.31
N THR A 9 0.24 13.91 13.65
CA THR A 9 -0.10 12.83 12.73
C THR A 9 -1.41 12.21 13.13
N ILE A 10 -2.19 11.72 12.17
CA ILE A 10 -3.43 11.00 12.44
C ILE A 10 -3.23 9.52 12.17
N ILE A 11 -3.38 8.73 13.22
CA ILE A 11 -3.29 7.27 13.22
C ILE A 11 -4.68 6.68 13.29
N ALA A 12 -5.06 5.87 12.31
CA ALA A 12 -6.36 5.21 12.30
C ALA A 12 -6.28 3.90 11.53
N HIS A 13 -7.16 2.96 11.86
CA HIS A 13 -7.43 1.83 10.97
C HIS A 13 -8.17 2.30 9.71
N VAL A 14 -8.13 1.48 8.65
CA VAL A 14 -8.94 1.70 7.45
C VAL A 14 -10.41 1.79 7.89
N ASP A 15 -11.16 2.71 7.31
CA ASP A 15 -12.57 2.99 7.61
C ASP A 15 -12.90 3.52 9.02
N HIS A 16 -11.94 3.77 9.92
CA HIS A 16 -12.21 4.42 11.21
C HIS A 16 -12.57 5.92 11.10
N GLY A 17 -12.58 6.48 9.89
CA GLY A 17 -13.06 7.83 9.62
C GLY A 17 -11.97 8.91 9.60
N LYS A 18 -10.71 8.53 9.36
CA LYS A 18 -9.55 9.43 9.30
C LYS A 18 -9.77 10.60 8.33
N THR A 19 -10.03 10.31 7.06
CA THR A 19 -10.22 11.33 6.02
C THR A 19 -11.41 12.23 6.32
N THR A 20 -12.52 11.66 6.78
CA THR A 20 -13.72 12.41 7.17
C THR A 20 -13.45 13.37 8.33
N MET A 21 -12.66 12.93 9.33
CA MET A 21 -12.28 13.77 10.47
C MET A 21 -11.41 14.95 10.00
N ILE A 22 -10.39 14.69 9.18
CA ILE A 22 -9.51 15.74 8.64
C ILE A 22 -10.31 16.75 7.82
N ASP A 23 -11.18 16.30 6.92
CA ASP A 23 -12.01 17.17 6.09
C ASP A 23 -12.87 18.12 6.93
N ASN A 24 -13.48 17.62 8.01
CA ASN A 24 -14.29 18.45 8.89
C ASN A 24 -13.46 19.37 9.81
N LEU A 25 -12.29 18.94 10.28
CA LEU A 25 -11.35 19.84 10.97
C LEU A 25 -10.93 21.00 10.07
N MET A 26 -10.61 20.73 8.81
CA MET A 26 -10.24 21.76 7.84
C MET A 26 -11.40 22.71 7.52
N LYS A 27 -12.62 22.19 7.40
CA LYS A 27 -13.82 23.03 7.17
C LYS A 27 -14.10 23.95 8.35
N GLN A 28 -14.04 23.45 9.57
CA GLN A 28 -14.40 24.21 10.77
C GLN A 28 -13.30 25.14 11.28
N SER A 29 -12.03 24.93 10.87
CA SER A 29 -10.94 25.87 11.17
C SER A 29 -10.97 27.15 10.33
N GLY A 30 -11.90 27.28 9.37
CA GLY A 30 -11.96 28.44 8.49
C GLY A 30 -10.92 28.47 7.36
N SER A 31 -10.26 27.32 7.10
CA SER A 31 -9.24 27.21 6.04
C SER A 31 -9.80 27.31 4.61
N PHE A 32 -11.12 27.26 4.44
CA PHE A 32 -11.82 27.41 3.17
C PHE A 32 -12.66 28.70 3.15
N ARG A 33 -12.79 29.29 1.95
CA ARG A 33 -13.71 30.41 1.75
C ARG A 33 -15.15 29.94 1.81
N GLU A 34 -16.08 30.74 2.35
CA GLU A 34 -17.52 30.40 2.53
C GLU A 34 -18.23 29.86 1.26
N ASN A 35 -17.72 30.15 0.08
CA ASN A 35 -18.29 29.73 -1.21
C ASN A 35 -17.42 28.73 -1.98
N GLU A 36 -16.37 28.18 -1.37
CA GLU A 36 -15.52 27.18 -2.02
C GLU A 36 -16.20 25.80 -1.98
N VAL A 37 -16.52 25.26 -3.16
CA VAL A 37 -17.02 23.87 -3.26
C VAL A 37 -15.89 22.94 -2.88
N VAL A 38 -15.99 22.34 -1.72
CA VAL A 38 -14.99 21.44 -1.18
C VAL A 38 -15.38 20.02 -1.57
N ASP A 39 -14.56 19.37 -2.40
CA ASP A 39 -14.73 17.96 -2.72
C ASP A 39 -14.65 17.11 -1.44
N GLU A 40 -15.46 16.05 -1.37
CA GLU A 40 -15.33 15.05 -0.33
C GLU A 40 -13.97 14.32 -0.48
N ARG A 41 -13.33 13.97 0.64
CA ARG A 41 -12.01 13.31 0.71
C ARG A 41 -10.87 14.17 0.12
N LEU A 42 -10.71 15.38 0.64
CA LEU A 42 -9.68 16.34 0.23
C LEU A 42 -8.26 15.77 0.25
N MET A 43 -7.95 14.96 1.24
CA MET A 43 -6.62 14.37 1.41
C MET A 43 -6.41 13.18 0.46
N ASP A 44 -7.44 12.37 0.18
CA ASP A 44 -7.37 11.26 -0.76
C ASP A 44 -7.58 11.74 -2.20
N SER A 45 -6.62 12.51 -2.73
CA SER A 45 -6.73 13.13 -4.07
C SER A 45 -6.50 12.15 -5.22
N GLY A 46 -5.92 10.97 -4.96
CA GLY A 46 -5.68 9.93 -5.95
C GLY A 46 -6.96 9.16 -6.30
N GLU A 47 -7.23 8.91 -7.59
CA GLU A 47 -8.38 8.10 -8.01
C GLU A 47 -8.39 6.71 -7.37
N LEU A 48 -7.22 6.07 -7.24
CA LEU A 48 -7.06 4.76 -6.58
C LEU A 48 -7.29 4.83 -5.07
N GLU A 49 -6.89 5.92 -4.42
CA GLU A 49 -7.16 6.14 -2.99
C GLU A 49 -8.66 6.26 -2.74
N LYS A 50 -9.36 7.05 -3.59
CA LYS A 50 -10.82 7.23 -3.51
C LYS A 50 -11.59 5.93 -3.77
N GLU A 51 -11.14 5.14 -4.74
CA GLU A 51 -11.79 3.88 -5.12
C GLU A 51 -11.60 2.79 -4.06
N ARG A 52 -10.38 2.69 -3.50
CA ARG A 52 -10.06 1.66 -2.50
C ARG A 52 -10.34 2.09 -1.06
N GLY A 53 -10.62 3.37 -0.81
CA GLY A 53 -10.84 3.93 0.52
C GLY A 53 -9.62 3.92 1.42
N ILE A 54 -8.40 3.85 0.86
CA ILE A 54 -7.14 3.80 1.61
C ILE A 54 -6.22 4.95 1.21
N THR A 55 -5.55 5.56 2.17
CA THR A 55 -4.44 6.49 1.91
C THR A 55 -3.22 5.71 1.45
N ILE A 56 -2.69 6.02 0.26
CA ILE A 56 -1.51 5.38 -0.34
C ILE A 56 -0.25 6.19 -0.04
N LEU A 57 -0.33 7.52 -0.20
CA LEU A 57 0.79 8.43 0.03
C LEU A 57 0.48 9.36 1.19
N ALA A 58 1.45 9.54 2.08
CA ALA A 58 1.35 10.53 3.13
C ALA A 58 1.27 11.95 2.56
N LYS A 59 0.37 12.76 3.09
CA LYS A 59 0.15 14.14 2.61
C LYS A 59 0.09 15.09 3.80
N PRO A 60 0.93 16.12 3.83
CA PRO A 60 0.80 17.20 4.77
C PRO A 60 -0.33 18.15 4.38
N ALA A 61 -1.02 18.65 5.39
CA ALA A 61 -1.96 19.77 5.28
C ALA A 61 -1.74 20.69 6.48
N SER A 62 -2.27 21.90 6.46
CA SER A 62 -2.21 22.78 7.62
C SER A 62 -3.50 23.55 7.82
N ILE A 63 -3.80 23.84 9.07
CA ILE A 63 -4.91 24.69 9.50
C ILE A 63 -4.39 25.73 10.48
N ASP A 64 -5.01 26.89 10.51
CA ASP A 64 -4.72 27.93 11.49
C ASP A 64 -5.88 27.99 12.51
N TRP A 65 -5.55 27.85 13.81
CA TRP A 65 -6.52 27.90 14.91
C TRP A 65 -5.96 28.72 16.07
N GLN A 66 -6.69 29.72 16.54
CA GLN A 66 -6.29 30.60 17.66
C GLN A 66 -4.82 31.09 17.59
N ASN A 67 -4.40 31.62 16.45
CA ASN A 67 -3.03 32.08 16.18
C ASN A 67 -1.95 30.96 16.25
N THR A 68 -2.37 29.70 16.24
CA THR A 68 -1.49 28.53 16.16
C THR A 68 -1.68 27.85 14.81
N ARG A 69 -0.58 27.54 14.14
CA ARG A 69 -0.60 26.67 12.97
C ARG A 69 -0.52 25.22 13.42
N ILE A 70 -1.48 24.43 12.96
CA ILE A 70 -1.51 22.98 13.15
C ILE A 70 -1.22 22.32 11.80
N ASN A 71 -0.04 21.75 11.66
CA ASN A 71 0.29 20.90 10.52
C ASN A 71 -0.26 19.49 10.80
N ILE A 72 -1.06 18.98 9.89
CA ILE A 72 -1.68 17.65 9.97
C ILE A 72 -1.01 16.77 8.92
N ILE A 73 -0.45 15.66 9.34
CA ILE A 73 0.20 14.73 8.44
C ILE A 73 -0.69 13.49 8.35
N ASP A 74 -1.27 13.29 7.19
CA ASP A 74 -2.06 12.09 6.90
C ASP A 74 -1.14 10.91 6.65
N THR A 75 -1.29 9.83 7.43
CA THR A 75 -0.45 8.65 7.34
C THR A 75 -1.16 7.51 6.61
N PRO A 76 -0.48 6.78 5.71
CA PRO A 76 -1.01 5.55 5.16
C PRO A 76 -1.35 4.55 6.27
N GLY A 77 -2.53 3.93 6.17
CA GLY A 77 -2.93 2.90 7.13
C GLY A 77 -2.44 1.49 6.77
N HIS A 78 -1.99 1.26 5.54
CA HIS A 78 -1.63 -0.06 5.07
C HIS A 78 -0.15 -0.38 5.32
N ARG A 79 0.12 -1.61 5.75
CA ARG A 79 1.44 -2.12 6.14
C ARG A 79 2.54 -2.04 5.08
N ASP A 80 2.19 -2.17 3.80
CA ASP A 80 3.18 -2.09 2.70
C ASP A 80 3.84 -0.71 2.64
N PHE A 81 3.25 0.28 3.34
CA PHE A 81 3.76 1.65 3.52
C PHE A 81 4.37 1.90 4.91
N ALA A 82 4.65 0.84 5.68
CA ALA A 82 5.13 0.94 7.08
C ALA A 82 6.35 1.85 7.24
N ALA A 83 7.29 1.82 6.31
CA ALA A 83 8.45 2.69 6.35
C ALA A 83 8.16 4.16 6.01
N GLU A 84 7.13 4.42 5.19
CA GLU A 84 6.65 5.79 4.98
C GLU A 84 6.02 6.32 6.25
N VAL A 85 5.21 5.49 6.92
CA VAL A 85 4.62 5.82 8.21
C VAL A 85 5.69 6.21 9.23
N GLU A 86 6.71 5.39 9.41
CA GLU A 86 7.77 5.64 10.40
C GLU A 86 8.53 6.95 10.14
N ARG A 87 8.81 7.26 8.87
CA ARG A 87 9.42 8.53 8.48
C ARG A 87 8.51 9.72 8.71
N VAL A 88 7.24 9.58 8.34
CA VAL A 88 6.24 10.64 8.50
C VAL A 88 6.03 10.97 9.97
N LEU A 89 6.01 9.95 10.84
CA LEU A 89 5.93 10.13 12.29
C LEU A 89 7.06 11.01 12.84
N SER A 90 8.26 10.99 12.24
CA SER A 90 9.39 11.84 12.67
C SER A 90 9.16 13.35 12.46
N MET A 91 8.19 13.73 11.63
CA MET A 91 7.81 15.15 11.47
C MET A 91 6.81 15.61 12.54
N ALA A 92 6.12 14.68 13.21
CA ALA A 92 5.08 14.99 14.18
C ALA A 92 5.64 15.22 15.59
N ASP A 93 4.92 15.97 16.39
CA ASP A 93 5.16 16.20 17.83
C ASP A 93 4.08 15.51 18.68
N GLY A 94 2.91 15.22 18.07
CA GLY A 94 1.81 14.48 18.70
C GLY A 94 1.11 13.55 17.71
N ALA A 95 0.36 12.59 18.25
CA ALA A 95 -0.38 11.61 17.46
C ALA A 95 -1.86 11.60 17.87
N LEU A 96 -2.75 11.82 16.89
CA LEU A 96 -4.19 11.69 17.07
C LEU A 96 -4.58 10.25 16.72
N LEU A 97 -4.91 9.44 17.70
CA LEU A 97 -5.32 8.05 17.54
C LEU A 97 -6.84 7.96 17.40
N LEU A 98 -7.30 7.65 16.20
CA LEU A 98 -8.72 7.54 15.88
C LEU A 98 -9.17 6.08 15.96
N ILE A 99 -10.17 5.79 16.79
CA ILE A 99 -10.70 4.44 17.00
C ILE A 99 -12.22 4.47 16.79
N ASP A 100 -12.74 3.50 16.03
CA ASP A 100 -14.18 3.33 15.85
C ASP A 100 -14.82 2.81 17.14
N SER A 101 -15.88 3.47 17.60
CA SER A 101 -16.56 3.15 18.86
C SER A 101 -17.27 1.79 18.87
N ALA A 102 -17.52 1.19 17.71
CA ALA A 102 -18.14 -0.13 17.59
C ALA A 102 -17.10 -1.24 17.36
N GLU A 103 -16.10 -0.98 16.49
CA GLU A 103 -15.09 -1.98 16.11
C GLU A 103 -13.97 -2.11 17.16
N GLY A 104 -13.60 -1.00 17.83
CA GLY A 104 -12.53 -0.96 18.82
C GLY A 104 -11.14 -1.00 18.22
N VAL A 105 -10.17 -1.51 18.97
CA VAL A 105 -8.76 -1.53 18.61
C VAL A 105 -8.45 -2.61 17.57
N MET A 106 -7.94 -2.20 16.41
CA MET A 106 -7.61 -3.08 15.29
C MET A 106 -6.09 -3.31 15.15
N PRO A 107 -5.65 -4.49 14.63
CA PRO A 107 -4.23 -4.86 14.58
C PRO A 107 -3.31 -3.88 13.84
N GLN A 108 -3.78 -3.21 12.78
CA GLN A 108 -2.96 -2.24 12.05
C GLN A 108 -2.64 -1.01 12.90
N THR A 109 -3.59 -0.58 13.74
CA THR A 109 -3.41 0.53 14.67
C THR A 109 -2.27 0.26 15.65
N LYS A 110 -2.15 -0.98 16.12
CA LYS A 110 -1.08 -1.41 17.04
C LYS A 110 0.32 -1.14 16.49
N PHE A 111 0.56 -1.45 15.23
CA PHE A 111 1.88 -1.25 14.61
C PHE A 111 2.26 0.24 14.54
N VAL A 112 1.37 1.08 14.01
CA VAL A 112 1.64 2.52 13.84
C VAL A 112 1.77 3.20 15.20
N LEU A 113 0.90 2.83 16.15
CA LEU A 113 0.96 3.35 17.52
C LEU A 113 2.27 2.96 18.23
N ALA A 114 2.71 1.70 18.13
CA ALA A 114 3.98 1.26 18.72
C ALA A 114 5.16 2.11 18.23
N LYS A 115 5.18 2.44 16.94
CA LYS A 115 6.21 3.30 16.34
C LYS A 115 6.11 4.75 16.83
N ALA A 116 4.89 5.28 16.94
CA ALA A 116 4.63 6.63 17.44
C ALA A 116 5.09 6.77 18.92
N LEU A 117 4.72 5.81 19.76
CA LEU A 117 5.13 5.78 21.18
C LEU A 117 6.65 5.67 21.33
N LYS A 118 7.29 4.80 20.54
CA LYS A 118 8.76 4.65 20.54
C LYS A 118 9.49 5.94 20.14
N GLN A 119 8.89 6.74 19.27
CA GLN A 119 9.43 8.06 18.88
C GLN A 119 9.11 9.17 19.89
N GLY A 120 8.41 8.87 20.98
CA GLY A 120 8.07 9.81 22.03
C GLY A 120 6.92 10.76 21.69
N LEU A 121 6.11 10.44 20.68
CA LEU A 121 4.95 11.26 20.33
C LEU A 121 3.93 11.25 21.46
N LYS A 122 3.28 12.41 21.71
CA LYS A 122 2.22 12.55 22.68
C LYS A 122 0.88 12.13 22.04
N PRO A 123 0.23 11.07 22.56
CA PRO A 123 -1.02 10.59 22.01
C PRO A 123 -2.22 11.40 22.50
N ILE A 124 -3.20 11.59 21.63
CA ILE A 124 -4.57 12.00 21.93
C ILE A 124 -5.47 10.90 21.37
N VAL A 125 -6.31 10.31 22.21
CA VAL A 125 -7.25 9.27 21.77
C VAL A 125 -8.58 9.90 21.38
N VAL A 126 -9.10 9.54 20.21
CA VAL A 126 -10.42 9.97 19.74
C VAL A 126 -11.25 8.75 19.42
N ILE A 127 -12.27 8.51 20.25
CA ILE A 127 -13.27 7.48 20.04
C ILE A 127 -14.32 8.05 19.09
N ASN A 128 -14.26 7.60 17.83
CA ASN A 128 -15.03 8.15 16.72
C ASN A 128 -16.27 7.31 16.40
N LYS A 129 -17.17 7.88 15.61
CA LYS A 129 -18.43 7.27 15.16
C LYS A 129 -19.44 6.99 16.28
N LEU A 130 -19.50 7.85 17.28
CA LEU A 130 -20.52 7.77 18.33
C LEU A 130 -21.96 7.97 17.82
N ASP A 131 -22.12 8.31 16.56
CA ASP A 131 -23.42 8.34 15.87
C ASP A 131 -23.95 6.95 15.51
N LYS A 132 -23.15 5.89 15.65
CA LYS A 132 -23.58 4.49 15.44
C LYS A 132 -24.43 4.00 16.61
N THR A 133 -25.41 3.13 16.32
CA THR A 133 -26.32 2.55 17.34
C THR A 133 -25.69 1.41 18.14
N ASP A 134 -24.63 0.79 17.61
CA ASP A 134 -23.89 -0.33 18.20
C ASP A 134 -22.57 0.10 18.87
N GLN A 135 -22.45 1.39 19.19
CA GLN A 135 -21.29 1.95 19.86
C GLN A 135 -21.13 1.36 21.29
N ARG A 136 -19.88 1.13 21.71
CA ARG A 136 -19.46 0.62 23.02
C ARG A 136 -18.23 1.40 23.54
N ALA A 137 -18.38 2.71 23.63
CA ALA A 137 -17.27 3.65 23.84
C ALA A 137 -16.43 3.34 25.09
N ASP A 138 -17.06 2.96 26.22
CA ASP A 138 -16.36 2.65 27.47
C ASP A 138 -15.49 1.39 27.32
N GLU A 139 -16.03 0.32 26.72
CA GLU A 139 -15.26 -0.91 26.44
C GLU A 139 -14.08 -0.63 25.51
N VAL A 140 -14.28 0.21 24.49
CA VAL A 140 -13.23 0.60 23.53
C VAL A 140 -12.15 1.44 24.21
N LEU A 141 -12.49 2.25 25.19
CA LEU A 141 -11.50 2.99 25.98
C LEU A 141 -10.63 2.03 26.79
N ASP A 142 -11.22 1.04 27.46
CA ASP A 142 -10.49 0.01 28.19
C ASP A 142 -9.57 -0.80 27.27
N GLU A 143 -10.08 -1.26 26.10
CA GLU A 143 -9.27 -1.94 25.08
C GLU A 143 -8.09 -1.08 24.61
N THR A 144 -8.30 0.23 24.52
CA THR A 144 -7.26 1.18 24.11
C THR A 144 -6.19 1.31 25.18
N PHE A 145 -6.58 1.42 26.44
CA PHE A 145 -5.65 1.45 27.55
C PHE A 145 -4.81 0.17 27.63
N ASP A 146 -5.45 -0.99 27.51
CA ASP A 146 -4.76 -2.30 27.46
C ASP A 146 -3.77 -2.38 26.28
N LEU A 147 -4.13 -1.78 25.14
CA LEU A 147 -3.22 -1.69 23.99
C LEU A 147 -1.98 -0.88 24.36
N PHE A 148 -2.11 0.30 24.97
CA PHE A 148 -0.97 1.14 25.36
C PHE A 148 -0.06 0.42 26.35
N VAL A 149 -0.63 -0.25 27.36
CA VAL A 149 0.13 -1.09 28.30
C VAL A 149 0.87 -2.21 27.57
N SER A 150 0.22 -2.88 26.60
CA SER A 150 0.84 -3.96 25.81
C SER A 150 1.98 -3.49 24.91
N LEU A 151 2.09 -2.19 24.67
CA LEU A 151 3.11 -1.54 23.85
C LEU A 151 4.21 -0.87 24.68
N ASP A 152 4.29 -1.17 25.98
CA ASP A 152 5.26 -0.61 26.92
C ASP A 152 5.24 0.94 26.94
N ALA A 153 4.04 1.55 26.84
CA ALA A 153 3.87 3.00 26.95
C ALA A 153 4.35 3.49 28.33
N ASN A 154 5.03 4.62 28.37
CA ASN A 154 5.46 5.22 29.62
C ASN A 154 4.29 5.95 30.34
N GLU A 155 4.51 6.39 31.60
CA GLU A 155 3.47 7.03 32.42
C GLU A 155 2.85 8.27 31.75
N GLU A 156 3.67 9.10 31.06
CA GLU A 156 3.18 10.28 30.34
C GLU A 156 2.31 9.90 29.13
N GLN A 157 2.60 8.76 28.50
CA GLN A 157 1.85 8.25 27.36
C GLN A 157 0.57 7.50 27.78
N LEU A 158 0.53 6.95 28.98
CA LEU A 158 -0.66 6.32 29.57
C LEU A 158 -1.67 7.36 30.08
N ASP A 159 -1.20 8.58 30.41
CA ASP A 159 -2.05 9.71 30.78
C ASP A 159 -2.52 10.49 29.53
N PHE A 160 -3.03 9.76 28.54
CA PHE A 160 -3.53 10.36 27.31
C PHE A 160 -4.92 10.98 27.50
N PRO A 161 -5.16 12.18 26.95
CA PRO A 161 -6.50 12.74 26.92
C PRO A 161 -7.39 12.00 25.90
N VAL A 162 -8.68 11.91 26.24
CA VAL A 162 -9.70 11.23 25.43
C VAL A 162 -10.71 12.25 24.92
N MET A 163 -11.12 12.09 23.66
CA MET A 163 -12.24 12.80 23.05
C MET A 163 -13.22 11.81 22.44
N TYR A 164 -14.49 12.09 22.57
CA TYR A 164 -15.59 11.36 21.96
C TYR A 164 -16.09 12.15 20.77
N ALA A 165 -16.21 11.51 19.60
CA ALA A 165 -16.47 12.24 18.38
C ALA A 165 -17.38 11.52 17.38
N SER A 166 -18.00 12.30 16.49
CA SER A 166 -18.50 11.85 15.21
C SER A 166 -17.87 12.70 14.10
N GLY A 167 -16.85 12.15 13.46
CA GLY A 167 -16.21 12.81 12.32
C GLY A 167 -17.19 13.11 11.20
N ARG A 168 -18.21 12.26 10.98
CA ARG A 168 -19.25 12.47 9.99
C ARG A 168 -20.17 13.63 10.33
N SER A 169 -20.62 13.71 11.58
CA SER A 169 -21.50 14.78 12.07
C SER A 169 -20.75 16.06 12.43
N GLY A 170 -19.42 16.02 12.49
CA GLY A 170 -18.56 17.18 12.67
C GLY A 170 -18.53 17.74 14.10
N TRP A 171 -18.54 16.86 15.11
CA TRP A 171 -18.45 17.26 16.53
C TRP A 171 -17.47 16.38 17.31
N ALA A 172 -16.91 16.93 18.38
CA ALA A 172 -16.11 16.24 19.39
C ALA A 172 -16.34 16.85 20.77
N ASP A 173 -16.35 16.01 21.81
CA ASP A 173 -16.52 16.43 23.20
C ASP A 173 -15.64 15.59 24.14
N LYS A 174 -15.39 16.11 25.34
CA LYS A 174 -14.67 15.39 26.42
C LYS A 174 -15.54 14.32 27.10
N GLU A 175 -16.86 14.42 26.99
CA GLU A 175 -17.83 13.51 27.57
C GLU A 175 -18.68 12.83 26.50
N VAL A 176 -19.07 11.57 26.73
CA VAL A 176 -19.92 10.80 25.81
C VAL A 176 -21.25 11.49 25.51
N ASP A 177 -21.83 12.12 26.55
CA ASP A 177 -23.12 12.81 26.48
C ASP A 177 -22.98 14.34 26.37
N GLY A 178 -21.81 14.83 25.94
CA GLY A 178 -21.54 16.25 25.76
C GLY A 178 -22.39 16.93 24.68
N PRO A 179 -22.26 18.27 24.51
CA PRO A 179 -23.17 19.08 23.71
C PRO A 179 -23.14 18.82 22.18
N ARG A 180 -22.18 18.08 21.65
CA ARG A 180 -22.12 17.63 20.23
C ARG A 180 -22.27 18.73 19.18
N GLU A 181 -21.64 19.91 19.41
CA GLU A 181 -21.83 21.08 18.57
C GLU A 181 -20.86 21.16 17.37
N ASN A 182 -19.55 21.02 17.63
CA ASN A 182 -18.51 21.23 16.64
C ASN A 182 -17.19 20.49 17.04
N LEU A 183 -16.15 20.62 16.21
CA LEU A 183 -14.82 20.03 16.46
C LEU A 183 -13.85 20.97 17.19
N HIS A 184 -14.29 22.17 17.60
CA HIS A 184 -13.41 23.12 18.27
C HIS A 184 -12.79 22.59 19.55
N PRO A 185 -13.50 21.80 20.42
CA PRO A 185 -12.87 21.21 21.60
C PRO A 185 -11.68 20.29 21.27
N LEU A 186 -11.70 19.59 20.13
CA LEU A 186 -10.57 18.78 19.67
C LEU A 186 -9.39 19.66 19.22
N LEU A 187 -9.65 20.76 18.50
CA LEU A 187 -8.62 21.71 18.09
C LEU A 187 -7.95 22.37 19.30
N ASP A 188 -8.75 22.76 20.30
CA ASP A 188 -8.26 23.34 21.55
C ASP A 188 -7.39 22.33 22.32
N LEU A 189 -7.83 21.08 22.42
CA LEU A 189 -7.07 20.01 23.06
C LEU A 189 -5.72 19.75 22.37
N ILE A 190 -5.69 19.77 21.03
CA ILE A 190 -4.43 19.61 20.27
C ILE A 190 -3.44 20.71 20.65
N ILE A 191 -3.87 21.97 20.74
CA ILE A 191 -3.00 23.09 21.13
C ILE A 191 -2.51 22.96 22.57
N GLU A 192 -3.39 22.53 23.48
CA GLU A 192 -3.11 22.39 24.92
C GLU A 192 -2.14 21.24 25.18
N HIS A 193 -2.40 20.07 24.60
CA HIS A 193 -1.67 18.82 24.91
C HIS A 193 -0.38 18.68 24.10
N VAL A 194 -0.38 19.00 22.81
CA VAL A 194 0.81 18.91 21.95
C VAL A 194 1.64 20.17 22.09
N LYS A 195 2.74 20.10 22.84
CA LYS A 195 3.66 21.25 23.00
C LYS A 195 4.46 21.49 21.73
N PRO A 196 4.81 22.76 21.41
CA PRO A 196 5.71 23.04 20.31
C PRO A 196 7.08 22.45 20.60
N ALA A 197 7.74 21.92 19.55
CA ALA A 197 9.14 21.49 19.69
C ALA A 197 10.03 22.68 20.04
N GLU A 198 10.85 22.53 21.06
CA GLU A 198 11.89 23.51 21.44
C GLU A 198 13.06 23.36 20.45
N LEU A 199 13.07 24.13 19.38
CA LEU A 199 14.06 24.08 18.32
C LEU A 199 14.85 25.38 18.23
N ASP A 200 16.16 25.26 18.02
CA ASP A 200 17.08 26.39 17.96
C ASP A 200 17.06 27.03 16.56
N LYS A 201 16.46 28.21 16.47
CA LYS A 201 16.36 29.01 15.24
C LYS A 201 17.66 29.73 14.87
N THR A 202 18.65 29.79 15.77
CA THR A 202 19.91 30.49 15.58
C THR A 202 21.01 29.64 14.95
N LYS A 203 20.85 28.31 14.99
CA LYS A 203 21.76 27.36 14.36
C LYS A 203 21.69 27.42 12.83
N PRO A 204 22.72 26.90 12.13
CA PRO A 204 22.65 26.68 10.69
C PRO A 204 21.45 25.83 10.30
N PHE A 205 20.86 26.11 9.15
CA PHE A 205 19.68 25.37 8.65
C PHE A 205 19.97 23.88 8.52
N ALA A 206 19.06 23.04 9.04
CA ALA A 206 19.03 21.61 8.77
C ALA A 206 17.60 21.06 8.82
N MET A 207 17.26 20.21 7.84
CA MET A 207 15.97 19.56 7.65
C MET A 207 16.18 18.11 7.26
N LEU A 208 15.43 17.19 7.89
CA LEU A 208 15.37 15.80 7.42
C LEU A 208 14.38 15.69 6.26
N SER A 209 14.82 15.18 5.12
CA SER A 209 13.94 14.86 4.00
C SER A 209 13.11 13.62 4.32
N THR A 210 11.79 13.77 4.37
CA THR A 210 10.87 12.70 4.80
C THR A 210 10.02 12.17 3.66
N LEU A 211 9.54 13.06 2.78
CA LEU A 211 8.77 12.72 1.60
C LEU A 211 9.41 13.33 0.35
N LEU A 212 9.18 12.69 -0.77
CA LEU A 212 9.64 13.12 -2.08
C LEU A 212 8.45 13.22 -3.03
N TYR A 213 8.35 14.35 -3.72
CA TYR A 213 7.40 14.54 -4.82
C TYR A 213 8.14 14.93 -6.09
N ALA A 214 7.71 14.41 -7.23
CA ALA A 214 8.09 14.96 -8.52
C ALA A 214 6.98 15.88 -9.02
N ASP A 215 7.37 17.09 -9.32
CA ASP A 215 6.52 18.06 -9.96
C ASP A 215 7.05 18.30 -11.39
N SER A 216 6.15 18.30 -12.39
CA SER A 216 6.55 18.48 -13.79
C SER A 216 7.19 19.85 -14.07
N PHE A 217 6.95 20.83 -13.20
CA PHE A 217 7.44 22.20 -13.33
C PHE A 217 8.61 22.52 -12.39
N LEU A 218 8.54 22.02 -11.14
CA LEU A 218 9.55 22.26 -10.11
C LEU A 218 10.65 21.20 -10.07
N GLY A 219 10.44 20.08 -10.78
CA GLY A 219 11.31 18.92 -10.69
C GLY A 219 11.16 18.22 -9.35
N ARG A 220 12.28 17.79 -8.78
CA ARG A 220 12.34 17.04 -7.51
C ARG A 220 12.09 17.98 -6.34
N SER A 221 11.10 17.68 -5.52
CA SER A 221 10.68 18.45 -4.35
C SER A 221 10.73 17.58 -3.10
N LEU A 222 11.44 18.03 -2.08
CA LEU A 222 11.66 17.33 -0.82
C LEU A 222 10.79 17.96 0.26
N VAL A 223 10.12 17.15 1.05
CA VAL A 223 9.29 17.58 2.19
C VAL A 223 9.92 17.13 3.48
N GLY A 224 9.93 18.00 4.46
CA GLY A 224 10.43 17.67 5.79
C GLY A 224 10.14 18.75 6.81
N LYS A 225 10.34 18.40 8.08
CA LYS A 225 10.32 19.34 9.19
C LYS A 225 11.70 19.98 9.32
N ILE A 226 11.76 21.30 9.40
CA ILE A 226 12.99 22.01 9.71
C ILE A 226 13.35 21.73 11.17
N SER A 227 14.45 21.03 11.38
CA SER A 227 14.89 20.60 12.71
C SER A 227 15.67 21.67 13.45
N GLN A 228 16.33 22.57 12.74
CA GLN A 228 17.04 23.73 13.30
C GLN A 228 17.25 24.81 12.24
N GLY A 229 17.49 26.03 12.72
CA GLY A 229 17.84 27.17 11.88
C GLY A 229 16.67 27.71 11.06
N THR A 230 17.01 28.32 9.94
CA THR A 230 16.06 29.01 9.07
C THR A 230 16.43 28.75 7.61
N ALA A 231 15.48 28.25 6.83
CA ALA A 231 15.60 28.09 5.38
C ALA A 231 15.22 29.39 4.66
N LYS A 232 16.07 29.89 3.76
CA LYS A 232 15.81 31.10 2.95
C LYS A 232 15.89 30.77 1.48
N ALA A 233 15.01 31.38 0.69
CA ALA A 233 15.07 31.25 -0.77
C ALA A 233 16.43 31.71 -1.32
N ASN A 234 16.95 31.00 -2.31
CA ASN A 234 18.26 31.21 -2.96
C ASN A 234 19.52 30.97 -2.10
N GLN A 235 19.40 30.51 -0.84
CA GLN A 235 20.60 30.14 -0.07
C GLN A 235 21.30 28.89 -0.64
N PRO A 236 22.63 28.79 -0.53
CA PRO A 236 23.36 27.57 -0.87
C PRO A 236 23.05 26.48 0.15
N ILE A 237 22.78 25.27 -0.32
CA ILE A 237 22.47 24.10 0.50
C ILE A 237 23.19 22.87 -0.01
N LYS A 238 23.37 21.87 0.85
CA LYS A 238 23.82 20.53 0.49
C LYS A 238 22.89 19.47 1.06
N ALA A 239 22.97 18.27 0.49
CA ALA A 239 22.37 17.06 1.04
C ALA A 239 23.50 16.14 1.53
N ILE A 240 23.34 15.60 2.73
CA ILE A 240 24.22 14.56 3.29
C ILE A 240 23.42 13.32 3.66
N ASN A 241 23.96 12.14 3.38
CA ASN A 241 23.32 10.87 3.72
C ASN A 241 23.53 10.52 5.21
N LEU A 242 22.93 9.42 5.66
CA LEU A 242 23.05 8.94 7.06
C LEU A 242 24.50 8.64 7.51
N LYS A 243 25.42 8.50 6.56
CA LYS A 243 26.87 8.31 6.86
C LYS A 243 27.63 9.63 6.94
N GLY A 244 26.98 10.76 6.71
CA GLY A 244 27.60 12.07 6.65
C GLY A 244 28.29 12.38 5.29
N GLU A 245 28.10 11.53 4.27
CA GLU A 245 28.66 11.74 2.95
C GLU A 245 27.81 12.72 2.16
N LYS A 246 28.45 13.67 1.47
CA LYS A 246 27.74 14.62 0.60
C LYS A 246 27.17 13.90 -0.62
N VAL A 247 25.86 13.98 -0.80
CA VAL A 247 25.09 13.38 -1.92
C VAL A 247 24.87 14.40 -3.04
N ASP A 248 24.56 15.65 -2.66
CA ASP A 248 24.20 16.71 -3.58
C ASP A 248 24.56 18.09 -3.02
N GLU A 249 24.67 19.08 -3.90
CA GLU A 249 24.89 20.49 -3.53
C GLU A 249 24.24 21.39 -4.57
N GLY A 250 23.54 22.40 -4.10
CA GLY A 250 22.80 23.31 -4.96
C GLY A 250 22.34 24.57 -4.26
N ARG A 251 21.33 25.22 -4.81
CA ARG A 251 20.65 26.36 -4.20
C ARG A 251 19.20 26.01 -3.93
N LEU A 252 18.67 26.46 -2.81
CA LEU A 252 17.27 26.34 -2.45
C LEU A 252 16.46 27.27 -3.34
N THR A 253 15.99 26.78 -4.51
CA THR A 253 15.34 27.60 -5.53
C THR A 253 13.97 28.10 -5.11
N LYS A 254 13.20 27.25 -4.39
CA LYS A 254 11.87 27.58 -3.88
C LYS A 254 11.59 26.89 -2.55
N ILE A 255 10.81 27.56 -1.71
CA ILE A 255 10.27 27.03 -0.46
C ILE A 255 8.75 27.19 -0.53
N PHE A 256 8.01 26.15 -0.14
CA PHE A 256 6.57 26.21 0.00
C PHE A 256 6.18 25.72 1.39
N ARG A 257 5.08 26.22 1.90
CA ARG A 257 4.35 25.66 3.02
C ARG A 257 2.95 25.23 2.58
N TYR A 258 2.29 24.45 3.39
CA TYR A 258 0.90 24.13 3.15
C TYR A 258 -0.01 25.19 3.79
N GLU A 259 -1.07 25.59 3.09
CA GLU A 259 -2.22 26.35 3.60
C GLU A 259 -3.46 25.56 3.16
N GLY A 260 -4.17 24.95 4.12
CA GLY A 260 -5.06 23.85 3.78
C GLY A 260 -4.27 22.71 3.13
N THR A 261 -4.70 22.28 1.95
CA THR A 261 -4.00 21.29 1.11
C THR A 261 -3.13 21.91 0.02
N LYS A 262 -3.15 23.25 -0.13
CA LYS A 262 -2.45 23.97 -1.21
C LYS A 262 -1.02 24.32 -0.80
N LYS A 263 -0.08 24.19 -1.74
CA LYS A 263 1.31 24.64 -1.57
C LYS A 263 1.41 26.13 -1.89
N VAL A 264 1.80 26.93 -0.90
CA VAL A 264 1.96 28.38 -1.04
C VAL A 264 3.44 28.72 -0.93
N PRO A 265 4.01 29.49 -1.89
CA PRO A 265 5.41 29.88 -1.84
C PRO A 265 5.67 30.84 -0.66
N ILE A 266 6.80 30.62 0.01
CA ILE A 266 7.28 31.47 1.10
C ILE A 266 8.75 31.83 0.88
N GLU A 267 9.20 32.96 1.42
CA GLU A 267 10.60 33.38 1.34
C GLU A 267 11.47 32.76 2.44
N VAL A 268 10.87 32.45 3.59
CA VAL A 268 11.56 32.00 4.78
C VAL A 268 10.75 30.93 5.49
N GLY A 269 11.39 29.77 5.77
CA GLY A 269 10.87 28.72 6.65
C GLY A 269 11.68 28.66 7.93
N GLU A 270 11.05 28.47 9.08
CA GLU A 270 11.70 28.44 10.40
C GLU A 270 11.67 27.05 11.01
N ALA A 271 12.60 26.79 11.96
CA ALA A 271 12.62 25.56 12.72
C ALA A 271 11.24 25.23 13.32
N GLY A 272 10.81 23.99 13.15
CA GLY A 272 9.49 23.47 13.52
C GLY A 272 8.47 23.48 12.39
N ASP A 273 8.70 24.21 11.31
CA ASP A 273 7.77 24.23 10.17
C ASP A 273 7.98 23.01 9.25
N ILE A 274 6.89 22.52 8.65
CA ILE A 274 6.92 21.49 7.61
C ILE A 274 6.89 22.20 6.26
N VAL A 275 7.98 22.09 5.52
CA VAL A 275 8.16 22.78 4.26
C VAL A 275 8.41 21.83 3.10
N VAL A 276 8.11 22.32 1.90
CA VAL A 276 8.48 21.68 0.64
C VAL A 276 9.59 22.52 0.02
N ILE A 277 10.72 21.91 -0.28
CA ILE A 277 11.86 22.60 -0.88
C ILE A 277 12.22 22.00 -2.23
N ALA A 278 12.70 22.85 -3.15
CA ALA A 278 13.21 22.48 -4.45
C ALA A 278 14.61 23.07 -4.69
N GLY A 279 15.44 22.41 -5.52
CA GLY A 279 16.77 22.91 -5.89
C GLY A 279 17.89 21.89 -5.78
N LEU A 280 17.58 20.65 -5.40
CA LEU A 280 18.50 19.51 -5.38
C LEU A 280 17.99 18.40 -6.31
N GLU A 281 18.89 17.83 -7.11
CA GLU A 281 18.54 16.84 -8.13
C GLU A 281 18.73 15.38 -7.65
N LYS A 282 19.74 15.15 -6.79
CA LYS A 282 20.14 13.80 -6.35
C LYS A 282 19.71 13.48 -4.92
N ALA A 283 19.40 14.52 -4.13
CA ALA A 283 18.96 14.33 -2.74
C ALA A 283 17.72 13.43 -2.65
N ASN A 284 17.67 12.59 -1.63
CA ASN A 284 16.64 11.59 -1.46
C ASN A 284 15.97 11.68 -0.08
N VAL A 285 15.00 10.84 0.14
CA VAL A 285 14.40 10.63 1.47
C VAL A 285 15.44 10.06 2.42
N ALA A 286 15.37 10.44 3.70
CA ALA A 286 16.35 10.18 4.76
C ALA A 286 17.69 10.92 4.62
N ASP A 287 17.88 11.74 3.59
CA ASP A 287 19.00 12.67 3.55
C ASP A 287 18.74 13.91 4.41
N THR A 288 19.77 14.45 5.02
CA THR A 288 19.73 15.74 5.71
C THR A 288 20.04 16.85 4.73
N ILE A 289 19.08 17.75 4.52
CA ILE A 289 19.26 18.96 3.71
C ILE A 289 19.67 20.08 4.64
N CYS A 290 20.81 20.71 4.38
CA CYS A 290 21.38 21.63 5.33
C CYS A 290 22.28 22.70 4.69
N ASP A 291 22.65 23.71 5.49
CA ASP A 291 23.70 24.67 5.16
C ASP A 291 25.05 23.98 4.95
N LEU A 292 25.92 24.62 4.18
CA LEU A 292 27.23 24.04 3.80
C LEU A 292 28.13 23.70 5.00
N GLU A 293 27.97 24.38 6.14
CA GLU A 293 28.74 24.17 7.36
C GLU A 293 28.27 22.97 8.22
N VAL A 294 27.07 22.45 8.02
CA VAL A 294 26.56 21.31 8.77
C VAL A 294 27.16 20.02 8.23
N ASN A 295 27.82 19.24 9.08
CA ASN A 295 28.45 17.98 8.68
C ASN A 295 27.85 16.74 9.37
N GLU A 296 27.04 16.93 10.39
CA GLU A 296 26.37 15.85 11.11
C GLU A 296 24.97 15.61 10.55
N PRO A 297 24.65 14.39 10.09
CA PRO A 297 23.32 14.08 9.61
C PRO A 297 22.32 14.01 10.75
N ILE A 298 21.09 14.42 10.48
CA ILE A 298 19.95 14.21 11.40
C ILE A 298 19.69 12.69 11.45
N PRO A 299 19.59 12.10 12.66
CA PRO A 299 19.24 10.69 12.78
C PRO A 299 17.91 10.37 12.11
N ALA A 300 17.90 9.36 11.26
CA ALA A 300 16.71 8.91 10.59
C ALA A 300 16.66 7.38 10.51
N THR A 301 15.45 6.83 10.44
CA THR A 301 15.27 5.40 10.24
C THR A 301 15.72 5.02 8.83
N PRO A 302 16.61 4.02 8.69
CA PRO A 302 17.03 3.51 7.39
C PRO A 302 15.82 3.03 6.57
N ILE A 303 15.93 3.16 5.27
CA ILE A 303 14.92 2.63 4.37
C ILE A 303 15.09 1.11 4.30
N ASP A 304 14.05 0.35 4.72
CA ASP A 304 14.09 -1.10 4.58
C ASP A 304 14.24 -1.52 3.11
N PRO A 305 15.00 -2.55 2.81
CA PRO A 305 15.16 -3.04 1.45
C PRO A 305 13.84 -3.64 0.92
N PRO A 306 13.66 -3.67 -0.41
CA PRO A 306 12.53 -4.36 -1.01
C PRO A 306 12.59 -5.87 -0.71
N THR A 307 11.42 -6.49 -0.55
CA THR A 307 11.29 -7.92 -0.20
C THR A 307 10.90 -8.78 -1.39
N MET A 308 10.34 -8.20 -2.45
CA MET A 308 9.90 -8.91 -3.64
C MET A 308 10.14 -8.13 -4.91
N SER A 309 10.17 -8.84 -6.04
CA SER A 309 10.35 -8.25 -7.35
C SER A 309 9.43 -8.89 -8.39
N ILE A 310 9.12 -8.11 -9.43
CA ILE A 310 8.48 -8.57 -10.66
C ILE A 310 9.34 -8.15 -11.86
N THR A 311 9.24 -8.90 -12.93
CA THR A 311 9.84 -8.53 -14.20
C THR A 311 8.76 -8.00 -15.13
N ILE A 312 8.96 -6.82 -15.68
CA ILE A 312 8.05 -6.18 -16.63
C ILE A 312 8.74 -6.15 -17.99
N SER A 313 8.03 -6.56 -19.03
CA SER A 313 8.50 -6.55 -20.41
C SER A 313 7.43 -6.04 -21.37
N VAL A 314 7.83 -5.77 -22.60
CA VAL A 314 6.92 -5.42 -23.69
C VAL A 314 5.90 -6.55 -23.89
N ASN A 315 4.64 -6.19 -24.18
CA ASN A 315 3.62 -7.18 -24.55
C ASN A 315 3.93 -7.79 -25.92
N SER A 316 4.24 -9.08 -25.93
CA SER A 316 4.56 -9.87 -27.14
C SER A 316 3.41 -10.79 -27.56
N SER A 317 2.18 -10.59 -27.03
CA SER A 317 1.03 -11.41 -27.40
C SER A 317 0.53 -11.11 -28.82
N PRO A 318 -0.18 -12.03 -29.47
CA PRO A 318 -0.82 -11.77 -30.76
C PRO A 318 -1.88 -10.64 -30.74
N LEU A 319 -2.33 -10.22 -29.56
CA LEU A 319 -3.27 -9.12 -29.36
C LEU A 319 -2.60 -7.80 -28.95
N ALA A 320 -1.25 -7.75 -28.92
CA ALA A 320 -0.53 -6.53 -28.56
C ALA A 320 -0.90 -5.36 -29.49
N GLY A 321 -1.10 -4.17 -28.91
CA GLY A 321 -1.45 -2.95 -29.63
C GLY A 321 -2.94 -2.82 -30.01
N THR A 322 -3.77 -3.77 -29.63
CA THR A 322 -5.23 -3.68 -29.93
C THR A 322 -5.99 -2.82 -28.93
N GLU A 323 -5.48 -2.66 -27.71
CA GLU A 323 -6.16 -1.99 -26.62
C GLU A 323 -5.41 -0.79 -26.04
N GLY A 324 -4.08 -0.84 -25.99
CA GLY A 324 -3.22 0.21 -25.43
C GLY A 324 -2.48 1.01 -26.51
N LYS A 325 -1.99 2.19 -26.11
CA LYS A 325 -1.21 3.08 -27.00
C LYS A 325 0.25 3.17 -26.60
N LYS A 326 0.61 2.76 -25.37
CA LYS A 326 1.97 2.83 -24.83
C LYS A 326 2.55 1.41 -24.77
N LEU A 327 3.29 1.05 -25.80
CA LEU A 327 3.74 -0.33 -26.07
C LEU A 327 5.26 -0.48 -26.10
N THR A 328 5.99 0.63 -26.26
CA THR A 328 7.43 0.55 -26.52
C THR A 328 8.22 0.34 -25.23
N SER A 329 9.33 -0.37 -25.35
CA SER A 329 10.29 -0.60 -24.27
C SER A 329 10.75 0.72 -23.63
N THR A 330 11.01 1.75 -24.42
CA THR A 330 11.41 3.08 -23.93
C THR A 330 10.33 3.73 -23.09
N GLN A 331 9.06 3.70 -23.52
CA GLN A 331 7.96 4.28 -22.76
C GLN A 331 7.78 3.58 -21.41
N ILE A 332 7.85 2.24 -21.40
CA ILE A 332 7.75 1.45 -20.16
C ILE A 332 8.93 1.79 -19.25
N ARG A 333 10.15 1.77 -19.77
CA ARG A 333 11.38 2.09 -19.01
C ARG A 333 11.30 3.46 -18.36
N ASP A 334 10.97 4.49 -19.12
CA ASP A 334 10.98 5.87 -18.65
C ASP A 334 9.90 6.08 -17.58
N ARG A 335 8.74 5.42 -17.71
CA ARG A 335 7.70 5.43 -16.67
C ARG A 335 8.16 4.74 -15.39
N LEU A 336 8.84 3.58 -15.50
CA LEU A 336 9.35 2.83 -14.36
C LEU A 336 10.50 3.56 -13.65
N ILE A 337 11.38 4.23 -14.41
CA ILE A 337 12.44 5.09 -13.83
C ILE A 337 11.80 6.25 -13.08
N THR A 338 10.80 6.91 -13.66
CA THR A 338 10.08 8.00 -13.01
C THR A 338 9.43 7.52 -11.71
N GLU A 339 8.83 6.34 -11.68
CA GLU A 339 8.27 5.77 -10.46
C GLU A 339 9.33 5.54 -9.40
N ALA A 340 10.45 4.88 -9.75
CA ALA A 340 11.54 4.61 -8.82
C ALA A 340 12.21 5.89 -8.27
N GLN A 341 12.21 6.98 -9.06
CA GLN A 341 12.71 8.28 -8.61
C GLN A 341 11.78 8.96 -7.60
N ASN A 342 10.49 8.68 -7.68
CA ASN A 342 9.46 9.35 -6.89
C ASN A 342 8.96 8.49 -5.70
N ASN A 343 9.17 7.20 -5.77
CA ASN A 343 8.71 6.24 -4.76
C ASN A 343 9.91 5.48 -4.18
N VAL A 344 10.29 5.86 -2.97
CA VAL A 344 11.44 5.28 -2.26
C VAL A 344 11.26 3.79 -1.92
N GLY A 345 10.02 3.32 -1.89
CA GLY A 345 9.70 1.90 -1.66
C GLY A 345 9.88 1.02 -2.89
N ILE A 346 10.14 1.63 -4.06
CA ILE A 346 10.32 0.93 -5.34
C ILE A 346 11.75 1.12 -5.84
N SER A 347 12.38 0.05 -6.26
CA SER A 347 13.67 0.11 -6.96
C SER A 347 13.53 -0.44 -8.38
N PHE A 348 14.25 0.21 -9.30
CA PHE A 348 14.34 -0.15 -10.71
C PHE A 348 15.71 -0.71 -11.02
N SER A 349 15.75 -1.83 -11.74
CA SER A 349 16.97 -2.31 -12.38
C SER A 349 16.65 -2.86 -13.76
N GLN A 350 17.61 -2.75 -14.67
CA GLN A 350 17.48 -3.25 -16.03
C GLN A 350 18.34 -4.52 -16.17
N ASN A 351 17.77 -5.55 -16.74
CA ASN A 351 18.51 -6.78 -17.05
C ASN A 351 19.39 -6.58 -18.30
N GLU A 352 20.27 -7.51 -18.61
CA GLU A 352 21.09 -7.50 -19.84
C GLU A 352 20.23 -7.42 -21.11
N ASN A 353 19.01 -7.95 -21.08
CA ASN A 353 18.01 -7.77 -22.13
C ASN A 353 17.40 -6.37 -22.06
N VAL A 354 17.54 -5.62 -23.17
CA VAL A 354 17.10 -4.22 -23.30
C VAL A 354 15.59 -4.01 -23.06
N ASP A 355 14.77 -5.04 -23.27
CA ASP A 355 13.29 -4.97 -23.19
C ASP A 355 12.71 -5.57 -21.91
N THR A 356 13.56 -5.82 -20.91
CA THR A 356 13.17 -6.47 -19.66
C THR A 356 13.62 -5.65 -18.45
N PHE A 357 12.67 -5.27 -17.62
CA PHE A 357 12.87 -4.40 -16.46
C PHE A 357 12.48 -5.12 -15.19
N ILE A 358 13.31 -5.01 -14.16
CA ILE A 358 13.02 -5.56 -12.84
C ILE A 358 12.59 -4.41 -11.92
N ILE A 359 11.41 -4.56 -11.38
CA ILE A 359 10.87 -3.67 -10.35
C ILE A 359 10.80 -4.44 -9.04
N SER A 360 11.41 -3.88 -8.02
CA SER A 360 11.36 -4.45 -6.67
C SER A 360 10.63 -3.51 -5.72
N GLY A 361 9.83 -4.10 -4.83
CA GLY A 361 9.01 -3.38 -3.84
C GLY A 361 8.89 -4.16 -2.54
N ARG A 362 8.25 -3.56 -1.55
CA ARG A 362 8.11 -4.18 -0.21
C ARG A 362 6.96 -5.15 -0.09
N GLY A 363 5.92 -5.01 -0.91
CA GLY A 363 4.73 -5.84 -0.82
C GLY A 363 3.96 -5.96 -2.13
N GLU A 364 3.02 -6.91 -2.15
CA GLU A 364 2.17 -7.18 -3.32
C GLU A 364 1.33 -5.96 -3.70
N LEU A 365 0.77 -5.25 -2.70
CA LEU A 365 -0.11 -4.09 -2.94
C LEU A 365 0.63 -2.95 -3.63
N MET A 366 1.88 -2.67 -3.24
CA MET A 366 2.68 -1.61 -3.86
C MET A 366 2.92 -1.89 -5.36
N LEU A 367 3.26 -3.13 -5.70
CA LEU A 367 3.44 -3.57 -7.08
C LEU A 367 2.11 -3.56 -7.85
N GLU A 368 1.01 -4.00 -7.23
CA GLU A 368 -0.32 -3.96 -7.83
C GLU A 368 -0.78 -2.53 -8.12
N ILE A 369 -0.53 -1.57 -7.21
CA ILE A 369 -0.85 -0.15 -7.40
C ILE A 369 -0.11 0.40 -8.62
N LEU A 370 1.21 0.16 -8.72
CA LEU A 370 2.00 0.58 -9.87
C LEU A 370 1.44 0.01 -11.19
N LEU A 371 1.18 -1.29 -11.23
CA LEU A 371 0.65 -1.94 -12.43
C LEU A 371 -0.75 -1.42 -12.78
N THR A 372 -1.59 -1.14 -11.79
CA THR A 372 -2.93 -0.57 -11.99
C THR A 372 -2.85 0.85 -12.54
N GLN A 373 -1.94 1.68 -12.04
CA GLN A 373 -1.71 3.04 -12.55
C GLN A 373 -1.23 3.00 -13.99
N MET A 374 -0.20 2.20 -14.31
CA MET A 374 0.29 2.04 -15.67
C MET A 374 -0.80 1.54 -16.63
N ARG A 375 -1.64 0.61 -16.19
CA ARG A 375 -2.80 0.14 -16.94
C ARG A 375 -3.75 1.29 -17.29
N ARG A 376 -4.10 2.15 -16.32
CA ARG A 376 -4.96 3.33 -16.52
C ARG A 376 -4.30 4.38 -17.42
N GLU A 377 -3.00 4.53 -17.34
CA GLU A 377 -2.21 5.42 -18.23
C GLU A 377 -2.14 4.93 -19.68
N GLY A 378 -2.68 3.76 -19.99
CA GLY A 378 -2.77 3.21 -21.34
C GLY A 378 -1.59 2.33 -21.76
N PHE A 379 -0.80 1.82 -20.81
CA PHE A 379 0.29 0.88 -21.09
C PHE A 379 -0.23 -0.53 -21.35
N GLU A 380 0.44 -1.23 -22.28
CA GLU A 380 0.38 -2.68 -22.40
C GLU A 380 1.73 -3.29 -22.04
N MET A 381 1.69 -4.32 -21.18
CA MET A 381 2.91 -4.94 -20.69
C MET A 381 2.68 -6.41 -20.34
N THR A 382 3.77 -7.14 -20.25
CA THR A 382 3.80 -8.51 -19.72
C THR A 382 4.54 -8.51 -18.40
N VAL A 383 3.97 -9.17 -17.40
CA VAL A 383 4.50 -9.22 -16.04
C VAL A 383 4.77 -10.67 -15.64
N SER A 384 5.96 -10.92 -15.09
CA SER A 384 6.34 -12.23 -14.57
C SER A 384 5.70 -12.54 -13.23
N PRO A 385 5.70 -13.81 -12.78
CA PRO A 385 5.38 -14.15 -11.40
C PRO A 385 6.23 -13.34 -10.42
N PRO A 386 5.66 -12.90 -9.29
CA PRO A 386 6.44 -12.26 -8.23
C PRO A 386 7.49 -13.22 -7.66
N LYS A 387 8.70 -12.69 -7.41
CA LYS A 387 9.81 -13.43 -6.80
C LYS A 387 10.20 -12.73 -5.50
N VAL A 388 10.39 -13.47 -4.41
CA VAL A 388 10.97 -12.92 -3.18
C VAL A 388 12.46 -12.69 -3.34
N LEU A 389 12.95 -11.61 -2.74
CA LEU A 389 14.36 -11.26 -2.73
C LEU A 389 15.04 -11.93 -1.54
N TYR A 390 16.01 -12.76 -1.83
CA TYR A 390 16.78 -13.47 -0.82
C TYR A 390 18.01 -12.67 -0.43
N GLN A 391 18.41 -12.77 0.83
CA GLN A 391 19.69 -12.28 1.33
C GLN A 391 20.62 -13.45 1.64
N LYS A 392 21.88 -13.17 1.94
CA LYS A 392 22.84 -14.13 2.46
C LYS A 392 23.33 -13.66 3.81
N ASP A 393 23.45 -14.57 4.76
CA ASP A 393 24.12 -14.31 6.02
C ASP A 393 25.66 -14.26 5.85
N ASP A 394 26.38 -13.94 6.92
CA ASP A 394 27.86 -13.86 6.92
C ASP A 394 28.52 -15.21 6.57
N ASN A 395 27.80 -16.33 6.71
CA ASN A 395 28.26 -17.68 6.37
C ASN A 395 27.85 -18.09 4.94
N GLY A 396 27.18 -17.21 4.18
CA GLY A 396 26.72 -17.47 2.82
C GLY A 396 25.42 -18.26 2.72
N ASN A 397 24.74 -18.54 3.86
CA ASN A 397 23.44 -19.21 3.85
C ASN A 397 22.34 -18.30 3.33
N ARG A 398 21.39 -18.87 2.61
CA ARG A 398 20.26 -18.15 2.04
C ARG A 398 19.25 -17.79 3.13
N LEU A 399 18.92 -16.51 3.23
CA LEU A 399 17.88 -15.95 4.07
C LEU A 399 16.69 -15.50 3.23
N GLU A 400 15.48 -15.70 3.76
CA GLU A 400 14.24 -15.26 3.13
C GLU A 400 13.47 -14.29 4.03
N PRO A 401 12.68 -13.35 3.44
CA PRO A 401 11.87 -12.43 4.22
C PRO A 401 10.75 -13.17 4.94
N ILE A 402 10.64 -12.91 6.24
CA ILE A 402 9.64 -13.46 7.15
C ILE A 402 8.67 -12.36 7.55
N GLU A 403 7.40 -12.68 7.59
CA GLU A 403 6.34 -11.80 8.09
C GLU A 403 5.75 -12.37 9.38
N GLU A 404 5.43 -11.49 10.32
CA GLU A 404 4.53 -11.78 11.42
C GLU A 404 3.10 -11.57 10.96
N ILE A 405 2.26 -12.57 11.19
CA ILE A 405 0.87 -12.59 10.77
C ILE A 405 -0.01 -12.66 12.00
N THR A 406 -0.86 -11.67 12.18
CA THR A 406 -1.92 -11.67 13.18
C THR A 406 -3.26 -11.95 12.49
N VAL A 407 -3.95 -12.97 12.94
CA VAL A 407 -5.22 -13.42 12.38
C VAL A 407 -6.28 -13.41 13.48
N ASP A 408 -7.37 -12.65 13.25
CA ASP A 408 -8.56 -12.67 14.10
C ASP A 408 -9.68 -13.42 13.36
N VAL A 409 -10.15 -14.52 13.94
CA VAL A 409 -11.16 -15.40 13.34
C VAL A 409 -12.12 -15.97 14.38
N ASP A 410 -13.31 -16.34 13.92
CA ASP A 410 -14.22 -17.14 14.73
C ASP A 410 -13.59 -18.51 15.02
N GLU A 411 -13.83 -19.06 16.20
CA GLU A 411 -13.18 -20.30 16.68
C GLU A 411 -13.33 -21.46 15.69
N GLU A 412 -14.49 -21.57 15.02
CA GLU A 412 -14.76 -22.61 14.01
C GLU A 412 -13.75 -22.67 12.85
N PHE A 413 -13.08 -21.54 12.55
CA PHE A 413 -12.12 -21.43 11.44
C PHE A 413 -10.67 -21.62 11.89
N SER A 414 -10.36 -21.52 13.18
CA SER A 414 -8.99 -21.50 13.71
C SER A 414 -8.15 -22.70 13.26
N SER A 415 -8.68 -23.91 13.36
CA SER A 415 -7.99 -25.15 12.94
C SER A 415 -7.68 -25.17 11.44
N LYS A 416 -8.62 -24.70 10.60
CA LYS A 416 -8.43 -24.63 9.15
C LYS A 416 -7.34 -23.62 8.77
N ILE A 417 -7.26 -22.52 9.53
CA ILE A 417 -6.23 -21.50 9.31
C ILE A 417 -4.87 -22.02 9.73
N ILE A 418 -4.75 -22.68 10.88
CA ILE A 418 -3.50 -23.29 11.34
C ILE A 418 -2.99 -24.31 10.30
N ASP A 419 -3.84 -25.21 9.82
CA ASP A 419 -3.47 -26.17 8.76
C ASP A 419 -3.03 -25.48 7.46
N SER A 420 -3.75 -24.41 7.07
CA SER A 420 -3.42 -23.67 5.88
C SER A 420 -2.08 -22.94 5.99
N MET A 421 -1.77 -22.38 7.17
CA MET A 421 -0.50 -21.70 7.44
C MET A 421 0.67 -22.69 7.54
N ASN A 422 0.48 -23.83 8.19
CA ASN A 422 1.51 -24.88 8.27
C ASN A 422 1.96 -25.37 6.89
N ARG A 423 1.04 -25.56 5.94
CA ARG A 423 1.36 -25.92 4.55
C ARG A 423 2.20 -24.85 3.83
N ARG A 424 2.13 -23.62 4.30
CA ARG A 424 2.85 -22.44 3.81
C ARG A 424 4.11 -22.12 4.61
N LYS A 425 4.59 -23.09 5.41
CA LYS A 425 5.74 -22.96 6.31
C LYS A 425 5.55 -21.89 7.40
N GLY A 426 4.29 -21.54 7.70
CA GLY A 426 3.96 -20.67 8.84
C GLY A 426 4.11 -21.41 10.15
N LYS A 427 4.74 -20.78 11.13
CA LYS A 427 4.93 -21.29 12.49
C LYS A 427 4.00 -20.54 13.42
N LEU A 428 3.09 -21.24 14.09
CA LEU A 428 2.22 -20.64 15.12
C LEU A 428 3.09 -20.25 16.32
N LEU A 429 3.01 -18.98 16.72
CA LEU A 429 3.72 -18.45 17.88
C LEU A 429 2.80 -18.34 19.08
N ASP A 430 1.56 -17.88 18.88
CA ASP A 430 0.64 -17.62 19.97
C ASP A 430 -0.81 -17.84 19.52
N LEU A 431 -1.67 -18.20 20.49
CA LEU A 431 -3.11 -18.37 20.32
C LEU A 431 -3.81 -17.80 21.54
N LYS A 432 -4.61 -16.74 21.34
CA LYS A 432 -5.34 -16.05 22.42
C LYS A 432 -6.83 -16.07 22.16
N ASP A 433 -7.60 -16.26 23.21
CA ASP A 433 -9.03 -16.02 23.19
C ASP A 433 -9.29 -14.52 23.33
N THR A 434 -10.05 -13.94 22.38
CA THR A 434 -10.40 -12.51 22.38
C THR A 434 -11.85 -12.25 22.77
N GLY A 435 -12.53 -13.27 23.35
CA GLY A 435 -13.93 -13.21 23.79
C GLY A 435 -14.93 -13.45 22.66
N LYS A 436 -16.19 -13.75 23.03
CA LYS A 436 -17.32 -13.96 22.08
C LYS A 436 -17.00 -14.94 20.93
N ASP A 437 -16.43 -16.12 21.25
CA ASP A 437 -16.08 -17.16 20.28
C ASP A 437 -15.06 -16.75 19.19
N LYS A 438 -14.22 -15.73 19.46
CA LYS A 438 -13.16 -15.27 18.57
C LYS A 438 -11.78 -15.65 19.10
N LYS A 439 -10.89 -16.03 18.21
CA LYS A 439 -9.48 -16.36 18.49
C LYS A 439 -8.53 -15.48 17.69
N ARG A 440 -7.48 -15.04 18.35
CA ARG A 440 -6.32 -14.37 17.73
C ARG A 440 -5.18 -15.37 17.60
N LEU A 441 -4.70 -15.55 16.38
CA LEU A 441 -3.58 -16.42 16.04
C LEU A 441 -2.42 -15.56 15.57
N ILE A 442 -1.21 -15.81 16.08
CA ILE A 442 0.00 -15.12 15.66
C ILE A 442 0.96 -16.14 15.04
N PHE A 443 1.44 -15.86 13.84
CA PHE A 443 2.35 -16.71 13.10
C PHE A 443 3.58 -15.94 12.62
N HIS A 444 4.71 -16.64 12.47
CA HIS A 444 5.77 -16.25 11.56
C HIS A 444 5.71 -17.10 10.30
N ALA A 445 5.71 -16.49 9.12
CA ALA A 445 5.72 -17.24 7.87
C ALA A 445 6.56 -16.53 6.80
N PRO A 446 7.17 -17.29 5.87
CA PRO A 446 7.89 -16.72 4.74
C PRO A 446 6.96 -15.94 3.81
N THR A 447 7.37 -14.75 3.38
CA THR A 447 6.59 -13.88 2.46
C THR A 447 6.12 -14.64 1.22
N ARG A 448 6.95 -15.52 0.64
CA ARG A 448 6.58 -16.33 -0.54
C ARG A 448 5.39 -17.28 -0.28
N GLY A 449 5.21 -17.75 0.96
CA GLY A 449 4.08 -18.58 1.35
C GLY A 449 2.77 -17.80 1.47
N LEU A 450 2.86 -16.50 1.59
CA LEU A 450 1.73 -15.61 1.82
C LEU A 450 1.22 -14.91 0.55
N MET A 451 1.94 -15.04 -0.57
CA MET A 451 1.50 -14.51 -1.85
C MET A 451 0.12 -15.07 -2.21
N GLY A 452 -0.84 -14.16 -2.49
CA GLY A 452 -2.23 -14.50 -2.78
C GLY A 452 -3.02 -15.15 -1.64
N TYR A 453 -2.45 -15.23 -0.43
CA TYR A 453 -3.14 -15.88 0.69
C TYR A 453 -4.37 -15.12 1.18
N THR A 454 -4.40 -13.82 1.09
CA THR A 454 -5.51 -12.98 1.59
C THR A 454 -6.86 -13.36 0.97
N SER A 455 -6.92 -13.58 -0.33
CA SER A 455 -8.15 -14.02 -1.01
C SER A 455 -8.61 -15.41 -0.55
N ARG A 456 -7.66 -16.35 -0.42
CA ARG A 456 -7.95 -17.68 0.11
C ARG A 456 -8.40 -17.64 1.58
N PHE A 457 -7.76 -16.80 2.38
CA PHE A 457 -8.12 -16.59 3.78
C PHE A 457 -9.56 -16.10 3.93
N LEU A 458 -9.97 -15.08 3.18
CA LEU A 458 -11.34 -14.58 3.17
C LEU A 458 -12.34 -15.67 2.76
N THR A 459 -11.99 -16.50 1.79
CA THR A 459 -12.83 -17.65 1.41
C THR A 459 -12.95 -18.67 2.54
N LEU A 460 -11.84 -19.01 3.23
CA LEU A 460 -11.82 -19.97 4.34
C LEU A 460 -12.63 -19.48 5.54
N THR A 461 -12.65 -18.19 5.79
CA THR A 461 -13.35 -17.53 6.90
C THR A 461 -14.72 -16.98 6.51
N LYS A 462 -15.22 -17.29 5.32
CA LYS A 462 -16.49 -16.76 4.77
C LYS A 462 -16.58 -15.21 4.81
N GLY A 463 -15.42 -14.55 4.78
CA GLY A 463 -15.32 -13.09 4.80
C GLY A 463 -15.31 -12.45 6.20
N THR A 464 -15.49 -13.22 7.30
CA THR A 464 -15.56 -12.68 8.67
C THR A 464 -14.18 -12.50 9.32
N GLY A 465 -13.14 -13.19 8.82
CA GLY A 465 -11.81 -13.15 9.39
C GLY A 465 -11.03 -11.88 9.01
N VAL A 466 -10.20 -11.42 9.92
CA VAL A 466 -9.25 -10.32 9.70
C VAL A 466 -7.84 -10.88 9.70
N ILE A 467 -7.04 -10.54 8.70
CA ILE A 467 -5.62 -10.90 8.60
C ILE A 467 -4.77 -9.65 8.50
N ASN A 468 -3.77 -9.56 9.38
CA ASN A 468 -2.75 -8.54 9.32
C ASN A 468 -1.38 -9.19 9.18
N ARG A 469 -0.49 -8.60 8.40
CA ARG A 469 0.84 -9.13 8.08
C ARG A 469 1.84 -7.98 8.22
N ILE A 470 2.95 -8.16 8.91
CA ILE A 470 3.99 -7.16 9.14
C ILE A 470 5.33 -7.79 8.81
N PHE A 471 6.21 -7.07 8.10
CA PHE A 471 7.57 -7.54 7.88
C PHE A 471 8.30 -7.67 9.23
N HIS A 472 8.78 -8.86 9.55
CA HIS A 472 9.48 -9.15 10.81
C HIS A 472 10.99 -9.08 10.64
N GLY A 473 11.51 -9.50 9.49
CA GLY A 473 12.93 -9.56 9.22
C GLY A 473 13.29 -10.65 8.23
N TYR A 474 14.56 -11.03 8.20
CA TYR A 474 15.04 -12.14 7.38
C TYR A 474 15.32 -13.37 8.24
N GLY A 475 14.77 -14.50 7.85
CA GLY A 475 14.95 -15.80 8.50
C GLY A 475 15.60 -16.83 7.59
N LYS A 476 16.00 -17.96 8.16
CA LYS A 476 16.57 -19.06 7.40
C LYS A 476 15.59 -19.59 6.36
N PHE A 477 16.07 -19.89 5.17
CA PHE A 477 15.28 -20.49 4.10
C PHE A 477 14.71 -21.87 4.51
N GLU A 478 13.39 -21.99 4.50
CA GLU A 478 12.64 -23.17 4.99
C GLU A 478 12.40 -24.26 3.89
N GLY A 479 13.24 -24.27 2.84
CA GLY A 479 13.12 -25.23 1.74
C GLY A 479 12.08 -24.82 0.68
N GLU A 480 11.96 -25.61 -0.37
CA GLU A 480 11.01 -25.32 -1.46
C GLU A 480 9.55 -25.46 -1.01
N MET A 481 8.67 -24.71 -1.64
CA MET A 481 7.22 -24.81 -1.48
C MET A 481 6.56 -25.23 -2.78
N ASP A 482 5.52 -26.03 -2.67
CA ASP A 482 4.70 -26.39 -3.82
C ASP A 482 4.04 -25.13 -4.42
N GLY A 483 4.18 -24.94 -5.71
CA GLY A 483 3.44 -23.96 -6.48
C GLY A 483 1.96 -24.31 -6.61
N ARG A 484 1.26 -23.66 -7.52
CA ARG A 484 -0.13 -24.02 -7.83
C ARG A 484 -0.20 -25.47 -8.30
N LYS A 485 -1.03 -26.28 -7.63
CA LYS A 485 -1.21 -27.71 -7.96
C LYS A 485 -2.11 -27.92 -9.17
N ASN A 486 -3.02 -26.99 -9.44
CA ASN A 486 -3.98 -27.06 -10.53
C ASN A 486 -3.31 -26.77 -11.88
N GLY A 487 -3.55 -27.62 -12.86
CA GLY A 487 -3.05 -27.41 -14.23
C GLY A 487 -3.76 -26.26 -14.93
N ALA A 488 -3.11 -25.66 -15.93
CA ALA A 488 -3.69 -24.63 -16.78
C ALA A 488 -4.48 -25.26 -17.93
N LEU A 489 -5.63 -24.67 -18.27
CA LEU A 489 -6.37 -24.91 -19.50
C LEU A 489 -5.86 -23.92 -20.54
N ILE A 490 -5.13 -24.39 -21.56
CA ILE A 490 -4.39 -23.57 -22.52
C ILE A 490 -5.07 -23.59 -23.87
N SER A 491 -5.34 -22.40 -24.43
CA SER A 491 -5.90 -22.31 -25.79
C SER A 491 -4.91 -22.84 -26.83
N MET A 492 -5.41 -23.64 -27.78
CA MET A 492 -4.62 -24.27 -28.82
C MET A 492 -4.41 -23.40 -30.06
N ALA A 493 -5.17 -22.31 -30.23
CA ALA A 493 -5.12 -21.50 -31.45
C ALA A 493 -5.69 -20.09 -31.21
N ASN A 494 -5.53 -19.23 -32.23
CA ASN A 494 -6.02 -17.85 -32.23
C ASN A 494 -7.46 -17.80 -32.75
N GLY A 495 -8.32 -16.97 -32.12
CA GLY A 495 -9.69 -16.76 -32.55
C GLY A 495 -10.58 -16.16 -31.47
N LYS A 496 -11.86 -16.51 -31.46
CA LYS A 496 -12.84 -16.09 -30.47
C LYS A 496 -13.44 -17.29 -29.76
N ALA A 497 -13.59 -17.18 -28.44
CA ALA A 497 -14.22 -18.21 -27.64
C ALA A 497 -15.71 -18.37 -27.98
N VAL A 498 -16.18 -19.61 -28.07
CA VAL A 498 -17.55 -19.96 -28.46
C VAL A 498 -18.31 -20.53 -27.27
N ALA A 499 -19.56 -20.08 -27.06
CA ALA A 499 -20.39 -20.48 -25.91
C ALA A 499 -20.53 -22.02 -25.78
N PHE A 500 -20.73 -22.73 -26.88
CA PHE A 500 -20.82 -24.19 -26.89
C PHE A 500 -19.56 -24.89 -26.40
N ALA A 501 -18.37 -24.39 -26.81
CA ALA A 501 -17.11 -24.94 -26.34
C ALA A 501 -16.91 -24.67 -24.85
N ILE A 502 -17.17 -23.43 -24.39
CA ILE A 502 -17.04 -23.04 -22.98
C ILE A 502 -17.95 -23.91 -22.10
N PHE A 503 -19.22 -24.09 -22.48
CA PHE A 503 -20.17 -24.91 -21.74
C PHE A 503 -19.64 -26.33 -21.50
N ASN A 504 -19.11 -26.98 -22.55
CA ASN A 504 -18.56 -28.33 -22.46
C ASN A 504 -17.24 -28.37 -21.62
N LEU A 505 -16.50 -27.26 -21.59
CA LEU A 505 -15.23 -27.18 -20.89
C LEU A 505 -15.39 -26.80 -19.41
N GLN A 506 -16.49 -26.15 -19.03
CA GLN A 506 -16.81 -25.85 -17.62
C GLN A 506 -16.90 -27.10 -16.74
N ALA A 507 -17.28 -28.25 -17.31
CA ALA A 507 -17.21 -29.52 -16.61
C ALA A 507 -15.77 -30.01 -16.31
N ARG A 508 -14.76 -29.43 -16.97
CA ARG A 508 -13.33 -29.79 -16.83
C ARG A 508 -12.55 -28.84 -15.94
N GLY A 509 -13.09 -27.69 -15.61
CA GLY A 509 -12.44 -26.70 -14.77
C GLY A 509 -13.09 -25.33 -14.80
N GLU A 510 -12.54 -24.41 -14.00
CA GLU A 510 -12.96 -23.02 -13.93
C GLU A 510 -12.47 -22.28 -15.18
N MET A 511 -13.40 -21.61 -15.90
CA MET A 511 -13.06 -20.86 -17.12
C MET A 511 -12.88 -19.38 -16.82
N PHE A 512 -11.92 -18.73 -17.50
CA PHE A 512 -11.59 -17.30 -17.37
C PHE A 512 -12.04 -16.46 -18.57
N VAL A 513 -12.65 -17.07 -19.56
CA VAL A 513 -13.10 -16.42 -20.79
C VAL A 513 -14.61 -16.59 -20.99
N THR A 514 -15.23 -15.59 -21.60
CA THR A 514 -16.63 -15.60 -21.95
C THR A 514 -16.83 -15.74 -23.46
N HIS A 515 -18.10 -15.85 -23.90
CA HIS A 515 -18.44 -15.89 -25.32
C HIS A 515 -17.96 -14.63 -26.05
N ASN A 516 -17.34 -14.80 -27.23
CA ASN A 516 -16.73 -13.78 -28.06
C ASN A 516 -15.39 -13.18 -27.56
N ASP A 517 -14.90 -13.57 -26.41
CA ASP A 517 -13.59 -13.10 -25.97
C ASP A 517 -12.50 -13.53 -26.98
N PRO A 518 -11.58 -12.62 -27.35
CA PRO A 518 -10.44 -12.97 -28.19
C PRO A 518 -9.48 -13.86 -27.40
N VAL A 519 -9.07 -14.95 -28.01
CA VAL A 519 -8.11 -15.92 -27.47
C VAL A 519 -6.98 -16.18 -28.45
N TYR A 520 -5.83 -16.59 -27.94
CA TYR A 520 -4.69 -16.92 -28.77
C TYR A 520 -3.96 -18.18 -28.25
N GLU A 521 -3.14 -18.78 -29.10
CA GLU A 521 -2.33 -19.94 -28.76
C GLU A 521 -1.42 -19.64 -27.55
N GLY A 522 -1.45 -20.50 -26.53
CA GLY A 522 -0.69 -20.30 -25.32
C GLY A 522 -1.36 -19.43 -24.25
N MET A 523 -2.52 -18.81 -24.54
CA MET A 523 -3.34 -18.11 -23.54
C MET A 523 -3.95 -19.12 -22.56
N ILE A 524 -3.90 -18.81 -21.26
CA ILE A 524 -4.54 -19.60 -20.21
C ILE A 524 -5.98 -19.14 -20.10
N VAL A 525 -6.90 -20.01 -20.44
CA VAL A 525 -8.34 -19.73 -20.51
C VAL A 525 -9.13 -20.34 -19.35
N GLY A 526 -8.44 -21.00 -18.42
CA GLY A 526 -9.04 -21.59 -17.23
C GLY A 526 -8.04 -22.43 -16.43
N LEU A 527 -8.51 -23.00 -15.31
CA LEU A 527 -7.77 -23.93 -14.47
C LEU A 527 -8.47 -25.28 -14.37
N ALA A 528 -7.71 -26.35 -14.50
CA ALA A 528 -8.16 -27.69 -14.26
C ALA A 528 -8.16 -28.03 -12.76
N PRO A 529 -9.07 -28.87 -12.25
CA PRO A 529 -9.06 -29.30 -10.84
C PRO A 529 -7.90 -30.27 -10.53
N LYS A 530 -7.29 -30.88 -11.54
CA LYS A 530 -6.18 -31.85 -11.43
C LYS A 530 -4.85 -31.20 -11.85
N PRO A 531 -3.72 -31.73 -11.34
CA PRO A 531 -2.39 -31.33 -11.81
C PRO A 531 -2.19 -31.67 -13.30
N GLY A 532 -1.35 -30.86 -13.95
CA GLY A 532 -0.97 -31.02 -15.37
C GLY A 532 -1.78 -30.14 -16.30
N ASP A 533 -1.05 -29.43 -17.16
CA ASP A 533 -1.62 -28.52 -18.14
C ASP A 533 -2.34 -29.27 -19.27
N MET A 534 -3.43 -28.73 -19.74
CA MET A 534 -4.22 -29.28 -20.84
C MET A 534 -4.40 -28.25 -21.96
N ILE A 535 -4.04 -28.65 -23.17
CA ILE A 535 -4.31 -27.84 -24.37
C ILE A 535 -5.75 -28.14 -24.81
N ILE A 536 -6.57 -27.09 -24.92
CA ILE A 536 -7.99 -27.20 -25.22
C ILE A 536 -8.41 -26.28 -26.37
N ASN A 537 -9.51 -26.64 -27.04
CA ASN A 537 -10.09 -25.85 -28.09
C ASN A 537 -11.36 -25.14 -27.60
N VAL A 538 -11.24 -23.85 -27.31
CA VAL A 538 -12.38 -22.99 -26.86
C VAL A 538 -13.19 -22.41 -28.01
N MET A 539 -12.82 -22.69 -29.27
CA MET A 539 -13.45 -22.15 -30.48
C MET A 539 -14.32 -23.19 -31.19
N LYS A 540 -14.43 -24.43 -30.66
CA LYS A 540 -15.17 -25.50 -31.30
C LYS A 540 -16.67 -25.19 -31.30
N GLY A 541 -17.24 -24.90 -32.46
CA GLY A 541 -18.66 -24.73 -32.65
C GLY A 541 -19.43 -26.06 -32.57
N LYS A 542 -20.77 -25.95 -32.39
CA LYS A 542 -21.67 -27.10 -32.51
C LYS A 542 -21.61 -27.58 -33.97
N GLN A 543 -21.28 -28.83 -34.20
CA GLN A 543 -21.39 -29.39 -35.56
C GLN A 543 -22.87 -29.49 -35.93
N LEU A 544 -23.22 -28.89 -37.06
CA LEU A 544 -24.58 -29.04 -37.64
C LEU A 544 -24.72 -30.48 -38.12
N THR A 545 -25.57 -31.24 -37.45
CA THR A 545 -25.99 -32.57 -37.93
C THR A 545 -27.32 -32.41 -38.67
N ASN A 546 -27.47 -33.10 -39.81
CA ASN A 546 -28.69 -33.07 -40.62
C ASN A 546 -29.94 -33.70 -39.94
N MET A 547 -29.78 -34.28 -38.74
CA MET A 547 -30.90 -34.78 -37.94
C MET A 547 -31.42 -33.65 -37.05
N ARG A 548 -32.51 -33.02 -37.46
CA ARG A 548 -33.35 -32.19 -36.60
C ARG A 548 -34.19 -33.08 -35.70
N THR A 549 -33.73 -33.39 -34.51
CA THR A 549 -34.60 -33.80 -33.41
C THR A 549 -35.33 -32.54 -32.94
N GLN A 550 -36.64 -32.48 -33.21
CA GLN A 550 -37.51 -31.48 -32.62
C GLN A 550 -37.41 -31.60 -31.10
N GLY A 551 -36.90 -30.56 -30.42
CA GLY A 551 -37.15 -30.41 -28.98
C GLY A 551 -35.97 -30.05 -28.07
N THR A 552 -34.73 -29.83 -28.52
CA THR A 552 -33.63 -29.49 -27.61
C THR A 552 -32.68 -28.46 -28.17
N ASP A 553 -33.20 -27.26 -28.48
CA ASP A 553 -32.36 -26.05 -28.40
C ASP A 553 -32.42 -25.55 -26.96
N GLU A 554 -31.78 -26.31 -26.06
CA GLU A 554 -31.53 -25.83 -24.70
C GLU A 554 -30.63 -24.61 -24.77
N ASN A 555 -31.06 -23.50 -24.17
CA ASN A 555 -30.25 -22.32 -24.02
C ASN A 555 -28.98 -22.68 -23.24
N VAL A 556 -27.81 -22.43 -23.83
CA VAL A 556 -26.54 -22.67 -23.19
C VAL A 556 -26.35 -21.62 -22.09
N VAL A 557 -26.53 -22.02 -20.84
CA VAL A 557 -26.26 -21.16 -19.68
C VAL A 557 -24.81 -21.33 -19.27
N LEU A 558 -24.04 -20.26 -19.37
CA LEU A 558 -22.64 -20.24 -18.94
C LEU A 558 -22.53 -19.79 -17.47
N THR A 559 -21.66 -20.45 -16.71
CA THR A 559 -21.28 -19.97 -15.39
C THR A 559 -20.54 -18.64 -15.53
N PRO A 560 -20.92 -17.58 -14.78
CA PRO A 560 -20.23 -16.30 -14.84
C PRO A 560 -18.73 -16.44 -14.52
N VAL A 561 -17.90 -15.72 -15.26
CA VAL A 561 -16.45 -15.68 -15.03
C VAL A 561 -16.17 -14.85 -13.78
N ARG A 562 -15.33 -15.37 -12.90
CA ARG A 562 -14.86 -14.66 -11.72
C ARG A 562 -13.97 -13.48 -12.12
N GLN A 563 -14.32 -12.29 -11.65
CA GLN A 563 -13.44 -11.12 -11.78
C GLN A 563 -12.31 -11.23 -10.77
N MET A 564 -11.08 -11.19 -11.26
CA MET A 564 -9.87 -11.29 -10.43
C MET A 564 -9.06 -10.01 -10.48
N SER A 565 -8.54 -9.56 -9.33
CA SER A 565 -7.60 -8.44 -9.27
C SER A 565 -6.24 -8.81 -9.90
N ILE A 566 -5.40 -7.80 -10.16
CA ILE A 566 -4.03 -8.02 -10.65
C ILE A 566 -3.23 -8.87 -9.64
N ALA A 567 -3.36 -8.59 -8.34
CA ALA A 567 -2.67 -9.37 -7.30
C ALA A 567 -3.11 -10.83 -7.27
N GLU A 568 -4.42 -11.11 -7.39
CA GLU A 568 -4.93 -12.48 -7.47
C GLU A 568 -4.37 -13.23 -8.68
N GLN A 569 -4.35 -12.59 -9.86
CA GLN A 569 -3.82 -13.20 -11.08
C GLN A 569 -2.31 -13.43 -11.01
N LEU A 570 -1.54 -12.47 -10.47
CA LEU A 570 -0.10 -12.63 -10.24
C LEU A 570 0.21 -13.78 -9.30
N SER A 571 -0.58 -13.95 -8.23
CA SER A 571 -0.40 -15.03 -7.25
C SER A 571 -0.69 -16.42 -7.80
N MET A 572 -1.45 -16.52 -8.88
CA MET A 572 -1.80 -17.78 -9.55
C MET A 572 -0.74 -18.26 -10.55
N LEU A 573 0.20 -17.39 -10.94
CA LEU A 573 1.20 -17.71 -11.95
C LEU A 573 2.20 -18.76 -11.46
N ASN A 574 2.47 -19.75 -12.29
CA ASN A 574 3.64 -20.61 -12.18
C ASN A 574 4.86 -19.94 -12.84
N THR A 575 6.04 -20.47 -12.63
CA THR A 575 7.31 -19.91 -13.12
C THR A 575 7.40 -19.80 -14.63
N ASP A 576 6.65 -20.64 -15.37
CA ASP A 576 6.58 -20.69 -16.83
C ASP A 576 5.40 -19.88 -17.41
N GLU A 577 4.74 -19.07 -16.58
CA GLU A 577 3.56 -18.27 -16.94
C GLU A 577 3.82 -16.77 -16.80
N ALA A 578 2.98 -15.97 -17.40
CA ALA A 578 3.03 -14.52 -17.31
C ALA A 578 1.62 -13.92 -17.35
N LEU A 579 1.49 -12.71 -16.83
CA LEU A 579 0.28 -11.90 -16.90
C LEU A 579 0.45 -10.83 -17.99
N GLU A 580 -0.43 -10.84 -18.99
CA GLU A 580 -0.60 -9.76 -19.95
C GLU A 580 -1.55 -8.71 -19.35
N ILE A 581 -1.07 -7.48 -19.21
CA ILE A 581 -1.84 -6.34 -18.71
C ILE A 581 -2.05 -5.36 -19.84
N THR A 582 -3.31 -5.05 -20.13
CA THR A 582 -3.72 -4.04 -21.10
C THR A 582 -4.74 -3.10 -20.45
N PRO A 583 -5.04 -1.92 -21.01
CA PRO A 583 -6.03 -0.99 -20.46
C PRO A 583 -7.40 -1.62 -20.21
N LYS A 584 -7.83 -2.55 -21.06
CA LYS A 584 -9.17 -3.17 -20.98
C LYS A 584 -9.15 -4.57 -20.39
N SER A 585 -8.08 -5.33 -20.56
CA SER A 585 -8.06 -6.77 -20.27
C SER A 585 -6.86 -7.18 -19.41
N LEU A 586 -7.06 -8.24 -18.65
CA LEU A 586 -6.00 -8.99 -17.95
C LEU A 586 -6.06 -10.42 -18.46
N ARG A 587 -4.94 -10.94 -18.99
CA ARG A 587 -4.90 -12.28 -19.59
C ARG A 587 -3.72 -13.07 -19.05
N LEU A 588 -4.00 -14.24 -18.48
CA LEU A 588 -2.97 -15.19 -18.10
C LEU A 588 -2.47 -15.91 -19.35
N ARG A 589 -1.17 -16.13 -19.48
CA ARG A 589 -0.60 -16.84 -20.61
C ARG A 589 0.65 -17.64 -20.22
N LYS A 590 1.05 -18.56 -21.06
CA LYS A 590 2.38 -19.16 -20.97
C LYS A 590 3.44 -18.13 -21.41
N ALA A 591 4.62 -18.17 -20.79
CA ALA A 591 5.74 -17.31 -21.17
C ALA A 591 6.16 -17.59 -22.62
N ILE A 592 6.26 -18.88 -22.98
CA ILE A 592 6.46 -19.35 -24.35
C ILE A 592 5.10 -19.78 -24.92
N LEU A 593 4.59 -19.08 -25.92
CA LEU A 593 3.25 -19.34 -26.47
C LEU A 593 3.20 -20.65 -27.28
N ASN A 594 4.23 -20.93 -28.08
CA ASN A 594 4.26 -22.11 -28.95
C ASN A 594 4.45 -23.41 -28.16
N PRO A 595 3.56 -24.41 -28.28
CA PRO A 595 3.61 -25.66 -27.53
C PRO A 595 4.85 -26.53 -27.86
N THR A 596 5.38 -26.45 -29.08
CA THR A 596 6.57 -27.20 -29.48
C THR A 596 7.83 -26.63 -28.83
N GLU A 597 7.93 -25.31 -28.79
CA GLU A 597 9.02 -24.60 -28.11
C GLU A 597 8.98 -24.82 -26.60
N ARG A 598 7.79 -24.79 -25.97
CA ARG A 598 7.65 -25.14 -24.54
C ARG A 598 8.22 -26.51 -24.22
N LYS A 599 7.80 -27.53 -24.99
CA LYS A 599 8.31 -28.90 -24.79
C LYS A 599 9.83 -29.02 -25.01
N LYS A 600 10.39 -28.23 -25.93
CA LYS A 600 11.84 -28.20 -26.18
C LYS A 600 12.56 -27.56 -24.97
N ASN A 601 12.00 -26.47 -24.43
CA ASN A 601 12.58 -25.76 -23.30
C ASN A 601 12.50 -26.58 -22.00
N GLU A 602 11.39 -27.27 -21.74
CA GLU A 602 11.24 -28.22 -20.63
C GLU A 602 12.31 -29.33 -20.65
N LYS A 603 12.64 -29.84 -21.85
CA LYS A 603 13.68 -30.87 -22.01
C LYS A 603 15.10 -30.33 -21.85
N SER A 604 15.35 -29.08 -22.17
CA SER A 604 16.68 -28.45 -22.03
C SER A 604 16.99 -28.00 -20.61
N GLY A 605 15.99 -27.92 -19.73
CA GLY A 605 16.17 -27.45 -18.36
C GLY A 605 16.61 -25.99 -18.25
N THR A 606 16.44 -25.21 -19.31
CA THR A 606 16.83 -23.78 -19.33
C THR A 606 15.82 -22.96 -18.51
N PRO A 607 16.22 -22.22 -17.47
CA PRO A 607 15.32 -21.34 -16.73
C PRO A 607 14.72 -20.27 -17.66
N LEU A 608 13.45 -19.96 -17.48
CA LEU A 608 12.72 -18.89 -18.19
C LEU A 608 12.96 -17.52 -17.56
#